data_4dce2c22636e3f27729f434e32ad704d
#
_entry.id   4dce2c22636e3f27729f434e32ad704d
#
_cell.length_a   1.000
_cell.length_b   1.000
_cell.length_c   1.000
_cell.angle_alpha   90.00
_cell.angle_beta   90.00
_cell.angle_gamma   90.00
#
_symmetry.space_group_name_H-M   'P 1'
#
loop_
_entity.id
_entity.type
_entity.pdbx_description
1 polymer ?
#
loop_
_entity_poly.entity_id
_entity_poly.type
_entity_poly.pdbx_seq_one_letter_code
_entity_poly.pdbx_strand_id
1 'polypeptide(L)'
;EGLVGSEMCIRDSQSHASAAFYPSPFEEAVILCMDGVGEWATTSTWIGKNKLIEPLWEISFPHSLGLLYSAFTYYCGFKVNSGEYKLMGLAPYGEPKYTKIIKDKLIDIKDDGTFKLDISYFKYHRGFRMTSRKFHKLFGRSPRKGETELSQFHMDIAASIQAVTEEVVLKLAKSLREETGVKNLCLAGGVALNCVANGVLLRENIFDNIWIQPASGDAGSSLGGALIGWHQYHQKERTPN
;
A
#
# COMPACT_ATOMS: atom_id res chain seq x y z
N GLU A 1 31.78 -8.13 -6.87
CA GLU A 1 31.26 -6.79 -6.52
C GLU A 1 29.76 -6.88 -6.52
N GLY A 2 29.19 -6.62 -5.35
CA GLY A 2 27.83 -7.04 -5.07
C GLY A 2 26.78 -6.27 -5.85
N LEU A 3 25.77 -6.98 -6.33
CA LEU A 3 24.46 -6.48 -6.70
C LEU A 3 23.81 -5.85 -5.46
N VAL A 4 24.16 -4.64 -5.13
CA VAL A 4 23.64 -3.93 -3.95
C VAL A 4 22.96 -2.66 -4.43
N GLY A 5 21.73 -2.46 -4.02
CA GLY A 5 20.98 -1.23 -4.18
C GLY A 5 19.85 -1.30 -5.20
N SER A 6 19.96 -0.59 -6.32
CA SER A 6 18.84 -0.37 -7.24
C SER A 6 18.26 -1.64 -7.91
N GLU A 7 19.09 -2.64 -8.19
CA GLU A 7 18.61 -3.86 -8.86
C GLU A 7 17.81 -4.79 -7.92
N MET A 8 18.13 -4.81 -6.63
CA MET A 8 17.37 -5.60 -5.66
C MET A 8 16.00 -4.98 -5.36
N CYS A 9 15.91 -3.65 -5.33
CA CYS A 9 14.64 -2.92 -5.16
C CYS A 9 13.66 -3.18 -6.30
N ILE A 10 14.17 -3.19 -7.53
CA ILE A 10 13.38 -3.54 -8.71
C ILE A 10 12.86 -4.97 -8.58
N ARG A 11 13.63 -5.89 -8.00
CA ARG A 11 13.23 -7.29 -7.85
C ARG A 11 12.09 -7.50 -6.86
N ASP A 12 12.06 -6.81 -5.72
CA ASP A 12 10.96 -6.95 -4.76
C ASP A 12 9.65 -6.39 -5.31
N SER A 13 9.65 -5.15 -5.79
CA SER A 13 8.48 -4.54 -6.43
C SER A 13 8.03 -5.31 -7.67
N GLN A 14 8.97 -5.82 -8.48
CA GLN A 14 8.67 -6.66 -9.63
C GLN A 14 8.11 -8.01 -9.21
N SER A 15 8.56 -8.58 -8.10
CA SER A 15 8.03 -9.83 -7.55
C SER A 15 6.57 -9.65 -7.11
N HIS A 16 6.25 -8.56 -6.41
CA HIS A 16 4.86 -8.22 -6.06
C HIS A 16 3.98 -8.05 -7.30
N ALA A 17 4.45 -7.28 -8.30
CA ALA A 17 3.72 -7.07 -9.55
C ALA A 17 3.47 -8.40 -10.29
N SER A 18 4.47 -9.25 -10.34
CA SER A 18 4.41 -10.56 -10.98
C SER A 18 3.48 -11.52 -10.24
N ALA A 19 3.53 -11.51 -8.89
CA ALA A 19 2.64 -12.33 -8.06
C ALA A 19 1.17 -11.96 -8.26
N ALA A 20 0.87 -10.71 -8.60
CA ALA A 20 -0.50 -10.28 -8.90
C ALA A 20 -0.88 -10.53 -10.36
N PHE A 21 -0.02 -10.16 -11.31
CA PHE A 21 -0.39 -10.18 -12.73
C PHE A 21 -0.44 -11.59 -13.32
N TYR A 22 0.60 -12.40 -13.13
CA TYR A 22 0.65 -13.70 -13.84
C TYR A 22 -0.46 -14.66 -13.45
N PRO A 23 -0.92 -14.76 -12.19
CA PRO A 23 -2.06 -15.59 -11.84
C PRO A 23 -3.42 -14.97 -12.17
N SER A 24 -3.46 -13.67 -12.55
CA SER A 24 -4.72 -13.00 -12.87
C SER A 24 -5.33 -13.56 -14.17
N PRO A 25 -6.65 -13.41 -14.39
CA PRO A 25 -7.29 -13.82 -15.63
C PRO A 25 -7.09 -12.84 -16.80
N PHE A 26 -6.27 -11.78 -16.62
CA PHE A 26 -6.17 -10.68 -17.60
C PHE A 26 -4.99 -10.86 -18.55
N GLU A 27 -5.20 -10.70 -19.84
CA GLU A 27 -4.12 -10.60 -20.81
C GLU A 27 -3.33 -9.29 -20.69
N GLU A 28 -4.03 -8.21 -20.31
CA GLU A 28 -3.47 -6.89 -20.08
C GLU A 28 -4.08 -6.27 -18.82
N ALA A 29 -3.23 -5.74 -17.95
CA ALA A 29 -3.65 -5.04 -16.74
C ALA A 29 -2.63 -3.98 -16.31
N VAL A 30 -3.12 -2.93 -15.67
CA VAL A 30 -2.29 -2.08 -14.81
C VAL A 30 -2.09 -2.79 -13.48
N ILE A 31 -0.92 -2.69 -12.90
CA ILE A 31 -0.59 -3.29 -11.62
C ILE A 31 -0.20 -2.17 -10.66
N LEU A 32 -0.88 -2.06 -9.53
CA LEU A 32 -0.59 -1.12 -8.46
C LEU A 32 -0.09 -1.91 -7.25
N CYS A 33 1.19 -1.77 -6.96
CA CYS A 33 1.83 -2.35 -5.78
C CYS A 33 1.96 -1.27 -4.71
N MET A 34 1.39 -1.50 -3.53
CA MET A 34 1.49 -0.59 -2.39
C MET A 34 1.93 -1.37 -1.16
N ASP A 35 3.12 -1.07 -0.66
CA ASP A 35 3.71 -1.82 0.44
C ASP A 35 4.12 -0.93 1.61
N GLY A 36 4.62 -1.54 2.68
CA GLY A 36 5.26 -0.86 3.79
C GLY A 36 6.61 -0.28 3.37
N VAL A 37 7.56 -1.14 3.15
CA VAL A 37 8.87 -0.87 2.56
C VAL A 37 9.27 -2.12 1.78
N GLY A 38 9.37 -2.00 0.45
CA GLY A 38 10.29 -2.84 -0.30
C GLY A 38 11.73 -2.41 0.02
N GLU A 39 12.69 -2.63 -0.84
CA GLU A 39 14.04 -2.15 -0.55
C GLU A 39 14.14 -0.62 -0.66
N TRP A 40 13.45 0.00 -1.63
CA TRP A 40 13.33 1.45 -1.79
C TRP A 40 11.92 1.89 -2.17
N ALA A 41 11.31 1.26 -3.17
CA ALA A 41 9.97 1.57 -3.60
C ALA A 41 8.95 1.16 -2.51
N THR A 42 8.02 2.05 -2.22
CA THR A 42 6.92 1.83 -1.28
C THR A 42 5.58 1.74 -2.01
N THR A 43 5.52 2.36 -3.17
CA THR A 43 4.45 2.23 -4.15
C THR A 43 5.10 2.13 -5.51
N SER A 44 4.71 1.16 -6.31
CA SER A 44 5.16 1.01 -7.69
C SER A 44 4.01 0.63 -8.60
N THR A 45 4.10 1.08 -9.84
CA THR A 45 3.07 0.84 -10.86
C THR A 45 3.69 0.24 -12.09
N TRP A 46 2.96 -0.67 -12.73
CA TRP A 46 3.43 -1.47 -13.84
C TRP A 46 2.33 -1.68 -14.86
N ILE A 47 2.71 -1.95 -16.10
CA ILE A 47 1.81 -2.52 -17.10
C ILE A 47 2.22 -3.97 -17.34
N GLY A 48 1.26 -4.87 -17.18
CA GLY A 48 1.39 -6.26 -17.58
C GLY A 48 0.66 -6.51 -18.89
N LYS A 49 1.35 -7.12 -19.87
CA LYS A 49 0.75 -7.51 -21.14
C LYS A 49 1.33 -8.83 -21.62
N ASN A 50 0.47 -9.83 -21.83
CA ASN A 50 0.89 -11.19 -22.15
C ASN A 50 1.88 -11.73 -21.11
N LYS A 51 3.15 -11.93 -21.46
CA LYS A 51 4.21 -12.40 -20.55
C LYS A 51 5.15 -11.30 -20.06
N LEU A 52 4.94 -10.05 -20.47
CA LEU A 52 5.80 -8.91 -20.10
C LEU A 52 5.18 -8.09 -18.99
N ILE A 53 6.02 -7.59 -18.10
CA ILE A 53 5.66 -6.61 -17.07
C ILE A 53 6.68 -5.48 -17.17
N GLU A 54 6.21 -4.26 -17.39
CA GLU A 54 7.03 -3.06 -17.58
C GLU A 54 6.68 -2.01 -16.49
N PRO A 55 7.70 -1.39 -15.87
CA PRO A 55 7.47 -0.37 -14.85
C PRO A 55 6.98 0.94 -15.48
N LEU A 56 6.11 1.66 -14.77
CA LEU A 56 5.68 3.02 -15.12
C LEU A 56 6.37 4.05 -14.24
N TRP A 57 6.05 4.05 -12.95
CA TRP A 57 6.63 4.97 -11.96
C TRP A 57 6.57 4.38 -10.55
N GLU A 58 7.28 5.02 -9.61
CA GLU A 58 7.32 4.61 -8.23
C GLU A 58 7.36 5.80 -7.25
N ILE A 59 6.93 5.53 -6.02
CA ILE A 59 7.16 6.39 -4.86
C ILE A 59 8.14 5.66 -3.96
N SER A 60 9.24 6.35 -3.61
CA SER A 60 10.33 5.78 -2.85
C SER A 60 10.21 6.07 -1.35
N PHE A 61 10.84 5.22 -0.55
CA PHE A 61 11.09 5.47 0.87
C PHE A 61 11.70 6.88 1.07
N PRO A 62 11.29 7.63 2.10
CA PRO A 62 10.48 7.24 3.24
C PRO A 62 8.96 7.50 3.10
N HIS A 63 8.48 7.82 1.91
CA HIS A 63 7.09 8.14 1.64
C HIS A 63 6.31 6.85 1.36
N SER A 64 5.66 6.28 2.37
CA SER A 64 4.94 5.01 2.30
C SER A 64 3.56 5.10 2.90
N LEU A 65 2.54 4.69 2.14
CA LEU A 65 1.18 4.57 2.63
C LEU A 65 1.05 3.43 3.65
N GLY A 66 1.74 2.32 3.42
CA GLY A 66 1.78 1.20 4.35
C GLY A 66 2.43 1.57 5.69
N LEU A 67 3.59 2.26 5.68
CA LEU A 67 4.22 2.73 6.92
C LEU A 67 3.39 3.82 7.62
N LEU A 68 2.69 4.67 6.88
CA LEU A 68 1.75 5.60 7.47
C LEU A 68 0.65 4.85 8.21
N TYR A 69 0.03 3.85 7.58
CA TYR A 69 -1.00 3.02 8.22
C TYR A 69 -0.45 2.26 9.43
N SER A 70 0.75 1.69 9.33
CA SER A 70 1.45 1.01 10.42
C SER A 70 1.81 1.96 11.58
N ALA A 71 2.11 3.24 11.31
CA ALA A 71 2.32 4.23 12.36
C ALA A 71 1.06 4.48 13.19
N PHE A 72 -0.11 4.49 12.58
CA PHE A 72 -1.40 4.57 13.27
C PHE A 72 -1.77 3.26 13.97
N THR A 73 -1.42 2.12 13.38
CA THR A 73 -1.52 0.79 14.02
C THR A 73 -0.75 0.78 15.34
N TYR A 74 0.52 1.20 15.31
CA TYR A 74 1.35 1.38 16.49
C TYR A 74 0.74 2.38 17.50
N TYR A 75 0.26 3.53 17.01
CA TYR A 75 -0.30 4.57 17.85
C TYR A 75 -1.55 4.11 18.58
N CYS A 76 -2.38 3.29 17.94
CA CYS A 76 -3.53 2.63 18.56
C CYS A 76 -3.15 1.42 19.44
N GLY A 77 -1.85 1.14 19.63
CA GLY A 77 -1.33 0.10 20.51
C GLY A 77 -1.46 -1.32 19.97
N PHE A 78 -1.59 -1.46 18.66
CA PHE A 78 -1.52 -2.76 17.98
C PHE A 78 -0.10 -3.06 17.50
N LYS A 79 0.20 -4.34 17.33
CA LYS A 79 1.50 -4.79 16.86
C LYS A 79 1.63 -4.54 15.35
N VAL A 80 2.64 -3.79 14.94
CA VAL A 80 2.97 -3.56 13.53
C VAL A 80 3.28 -4.87 12.80
N ASN A 81 2.97 -4.94 11.52
CA ASN A 81 3.07 -6.10 10.62
C ASN A 81 2.15 -7.27 10.96
N SER A 82 1.27 -7.11 11.94
CA SER A 82 0.29 -8.13 12.29
C SER A 82 -0.97 -7.56 12.95
N GLY A 83 -1.12 -6.25 13.04
CA GLY A 83 -2.23 -5.59 13.70
C GLY A 83 -2.95 -4.58 12.82
N GLU A 84 -2.51 -4.40 11.58
CA GLU A 84 -3.13 -3.49 10.62
C GLU A 84 -4.59 -3.86 10.36
N TYR A 85 -4.91 -5.16 10.28
CA TYR A 85 -6.29 -5.62 10.16
C TYR A 85 -7.16 -5.28 11.37
N LYS A 86 -6.56 -5.18 12.59
CA LYS A 86 -7.27 -4.74 13.81
C LYS A 86 -7.61 -3.27 13.74
N LEU A 87 -6.68 -2.44 13.21
CA LEU A 87 -6.94 -1.02 12.98
C LEU A 87 -8.04 -0.83 11.93
N MET A 88 -7.99 -1.59 10.83
CA MET A 88 -9.02 -1.60 9.80
C MET A 88 -10.38 -2.01 10.37
N GLY A 89 -10.43 -3.08 11.20
CA GLY A 89 -11.64 -3.53 11.87
C GLY A 89 -12.16 -2.58 12.96
N LEU A 90 -11.30 -1.69 13.49
CA LEU A 90 -11.68 -0.68 14.47
C LEU A 90 -12.32 0.56 13.81
N ALA A 91 -11.97 0.86 12.56
CA ALA A 91 -12.42 2.06 11.85
C ALA A 91 -13.94 2.24 11.77
N PRO A 92 -14.77 1.20 11.55
CA PRO A 92 -16.23 1.33 11.48
C PRO A 92 -16.89 1.81 12.77
N TYR A 93 -16.19 1.74 13.91
CA TYR A 93 -16.72 2.18 15.23
C TYR A 93 -16.40 3.65 15.55
N GLY A 94 -15.66 4.33 14.65
CA GLY A 94 -15.24 5.73 14.80
C GLY A 94 -15.84 6.65 13.74
N GLU A 95 -15.60 7.94 13.96
CA GLU A 95 -15.87 9.00 12.99
C GLU A 95 -14.55 9.58 12.48
N PRO A 96 -14.42 9.93 11.17
CA PRO A 96 -13.16 10.38 10.58
C PRO A 96 -12.81 11.84 10.94
N LYS A 97 -12.85 12.19 12.22
CA LYS A 97 -12.66 13.56 12.77
C LYS A 97 -11.26 14.12 12.53
N TYR A 98 -10.27 13.24 12.40
CA TYR A 98 -8.85 13.64 12.28
C TYR A 98 -8.36 13.63 10.84
N THR A 99 -9.19 13.34 9.84
CA THR A 99 -8.81 13.28 8.41
C THR A 99 -8.15 14.58 7.97
N LYS A 100 -8.76 15.73 8.32
CA LYS A 100 -8.21 17.04 7.94
C LYS A 100 -6.81 17.25 8.52
N ILE A 101 -6.61 16.99 9.81
CA ILE A 101 -5.31 17.21 10.46
C ILE A 101 -4.23 16.24 9.95
N ILE A 102 -4.61 15.02 9.59
CA ILE A 102 -3.72 14.04 8.94
C ILE A 102 -3.25 14.61 7.59
N LYS A 103 -4.16 15.06 6.75
CA LYS A 103 -3.87 15.64 5.43
C LYS A 103 -3.07 16.95 5.53
N ASP A 104 -3.41 17.83 6.45
CA ASP A 104 -2.75 19.14 6.60
C ASP A 104 -1.32 19.01 7.18
N LYS A 105 -1.00 17.93 7.92
CA LYS A 105 0.24 17.85 8.72
C LYS A 105 1.10 16.63 8.45
N LEU A 106 0.53 15.51 8.06
CA LEU A 106 1.27 14.25 7.96
C LEU A 106 1.51 13.79 6.53
N ILE A 107 0.57 14.07 5.62
CA ILE A 107 0.61 13.63 4.23
C ILE A 107 0.12 14.73 3.30
N ASP A 108 0.93 15.05 2.30
CA ASP A 108 0.56 15.93 1.18
C ASP A 108 0.17 15.04 -0.01
N ILE A 109 -1.12 15.01 -0.33
CA ILE A 109 -1.69 14.18 -1.40
C ILE A 109 -1.95 15.06 -2.62
N LYS A 110 -1.36 14.70 -3.76
CA LYS A 110 -1.57 15.40 -5.03
C LYS A 110 -2.86 14.94 -5.72
N ASP A 111 -3.23 15.62 -6.79
CA ASP A 111 -4.46 15.32 -7.53
C ASP A 111 -4.40 13.94 -8.20
N ASP A 112 -3.21 13.52 -8.64
CA ASP A 112 -2.94 12.21 -9.22
C ASP A 112 -2.83 11.08 -8.17
N GLY A 113 -2.96 11.41 -6.89
CA GLY A 113 -2.85 10.46 -5.78
C GLY A 113 -1.41 10.22 -5.30
N THR A 114 -0.40 10.72 -5.98
CA THR A 114 0.97 10.69 -5.45
C THR A 114 1.05 11.51 -4.17
N PHE A 115 1.95 11.15 -3.27
CA PHE A 115 1.98 11.77 -1.95
C PHE A 115 3.38 11.90 -1.38
N LYS A 116 3.52 12.81 -0.43
CA LYS A 116 4.70 12.95 0.42
C LYS A 116 4.32 13.02 1.90
N LEU A 117 5.08 12.34 2.75
CA LEU A 117 4.90 12.39 4.20
C LEU A 117 5.82 13.45 4.81
N ASP A 118 5.34 14.20 5.82
CA ASP A 118 6.24 14.98 6.70
C ASP A 118 6.92 14.01 7.69
N ILE A 119 8.14 13.60 7.33
CA ILE A 119 8.92 12.60 8.07
C ILE A 119 9.28 13.07 9.49
N SER A 120 9.19 14.37 9.81
CA SER A 120 9.44 14.87 11.16
C SER A 120 8.48 14.33 12.22
N TYR A 121 7.32 13.84 11.81
CA TYR A 121 6.34 13.22 12.69
C TYR A 121 6.61 11.74 12.97
N PHE A 122 7.45 11.08 12.17
CA PHE A 122 7.71 9.65 12.21
C PHE A 122 9.12 9.34 12.70
N LYS A 123 9.36 8.10 13.13
CA LYS A 123 10.67 7.63 13.59
C LYS A 123 11.09 6.28 13.01
N TYR A 124 10.27 5.67 12.17
CA TYR A 124 10.57 4.37 11.57
C TYR A 124 11.86 4.38 10.71
N HIS A 125 12.27 5.54 10.22
CA HIS A 125 13.52 5.73 9.48
C HIS A 125 14.79 5.82 10.35
N ARG A 126 14.65 5.86 11.69
CA ARG A 126 15.77 6.05 12.64
C ARG A 126 15.75 5.14 13.86
N GLY A 127 14.80 4.19 13.97
CA GLY A 127 14.71 3.32 15.14
C GLY A 127 13.44 2.50 15.23
N PHE A 128 13.25 1.83 16.36
CA PHE A 128 12.16 0.88 16.61
C PHE A 128 10.79 1.49 16.92
N ARG A 129 10.65 2.81 16.90
CA ARG A 129 9.36 3.50 17.14
C ARG A 129 8.81 4.01 15.83
N MET A 130 7.51 3.86 15.64
CA MET A 130 6.85 4.35 14.42
C MET A 130 6.61 5.86 14.47
N THR A 131 6.25 6.43 15.65
CA THR A 131 5.81 7.81 15.82
C THR A 131 6.75 8.63 16.71
N SER A 132 6.81 9.94 16.47
CA SER A 132 7.61 10.90 17.24
C SER A 132 6.80 11.60 18.33
N ARG A 133 7.48 12.33 19.23
CA ARG A 133 6.78 13.21 20.19
C ARG A 133 5.97 14.31 19.50
N LYS A 134 6.38 14.76 18.31
CA LYS A 134 5.65 15.74 17.48
C LYS A 134 4.30 15.16 17.05
N PHE A 135 4.28 13.89 16.62
CA PHE A 135 3.06 13.15 16.30
C PHE A 135 2.13 13.05 17.53
N HIS A 136 2.66 12.70 18.71
CA HIS A 136 1.86 12.59 19.93
C HIS A 136 1.24 13.93 20.33
N LYS A 137 1.98 15.04 20.20
CA LYS A 137 1.47 16.39 20.47
C LYS A 137 0.36 16.79 19.49
N LEU A 138 0.43 16.35 18.23
CA LEU A 138 -0.56 16.67 17.21
C LEU A 138 -1.95 16.15 17.58
N PHE A 139 -2.00 14.95 18.16
CA PHE A 139 -3.26 14.30 18.59
C PHE A 139 -3.53 14.46 20.10
N GLY A 140 -2.65 15.14 20.85
CA GLY A 140 -2.82 15.42 22.28
C GLY A 140 -2.67 14.22 23.20
N ARG A 141 -2.21 13.06 22.70
CA ARG A 141 -2.08 11.80 23.47
C ARG A 141 -0.82 11.04 23.09
N SER A 142 -0.29 10.26 24.03
CA SER A 142 0.76 9.26 23.76
C SER A 142 0.14 8.01 23.13
N PRO A 143 0.96 7.17 22.45
CA PRO A 143 0.51 5.89 21.94
C PRO A 143 -0.14 5.05 23.04
N ARG A 144 -1.21 4.34 22.70
CA ARG A 144 -1.85 3.39 23.61
C ARG A 144 -0.88 2.27 23.94
N LYS A 145 -0.82 1.86 25.18
CA LYS A 145 -0.13 0.62 25.57
C LYS A 145 -0.97 -0.57 25.13
N GLY A 146 -0.33 -1.62 24.63
CA GLY A 146 -1.01 -2.86 24.27
C GLY A 146 -1.89 -3.37 25.42
N GLU A 147 -2.96 -4.08 25.10
CA GLU A 147 -3.92 -4.69 26.04
C GLU A 147 -4.66 -3.72 26.99
N THR A 148 -4.49 -2.40 26.85
CA THR A 148 -5.34 -1.43 27.57
C THR A 148 -6.64 -1.19 26.80
N GLU A 149 -7.63 -0.60 27.46
CA GLU A 149 -8.94 -0.31 26.88
C GLU A 149 -8.86 0.62 25.66
N LEU A 150 -9.64 0.31 24.64
CA LEU A 150 -9.86 1.16 23.48
C LEU A 150 -10.94 2.20 23.79
N SER A 151 -10.68 3.45 23.49
CA SER A 151 -11.64 4.55 23.65
C SER A 151 -12.13 5.06 22.30
N GLN A 152 -13.19 5.87 22.30
CA GLN A 152 -13.72 6.53 21.10
C GLN A 152 -12.63 7.28 20.32
N PHE A 153 -11.66 7.87 21.01
CA PHE A 153 -10.52 8.51 20.36
C PHE A 153 -9.75 7.56 19.42
N HIS A 154 -9.50 6.32 19.84
CA HIS A 154 -8.77 5.35 19.01
C HIS A 154 -9.62 4.88 17.83
N MET A 155 -10.93 4.78 17.99
CA MET A 155 -11.89 4.48 16.94
C MET A 155 -11.92 5.60 15.88
N ASP A 156 -11.99 6.86 16.34
CA ASP A 156 -11.99 8.04 15.46
C ASP A 156 -10.64 8.20 14.73
N ILE A 157 -9.52 7.88 15.37
CA ILE A 157 -8.19 7.83 14.73
C ILE A 157 -8.17 6.74 13.65
N ALA A 158 -8.67 5.54 13.94
CA ALA A 158 -8.73 4.43 12.98
C ALA A 158 -9.61 4.79 11.77
N ALA A 159 -10.80 5.34 12.00
CA ALA A 159 -11.69 5.82 10.93
C ALA A 159 -11.01 6.90 10.07
N SER A 160 -10.25 7.79 10.69
CA SER A 160 -9.60 8.90 9.99
C SER A 160 -8.46 8.45 9.08
N ILE A 161 -7.60 7.54 9.55
CA ILE A 161 -6.52 7.02 8.69
C ILE A 161 -7.06 6.10 7.62
N GLN A 162 -8.13 5.35 7.89
CA GLN A 162 -8.80 4.54 6.89
C GLN A 162 -9.34 5.41 5.75
N ALA A 163 -10.04 6.50 6.06
CA ALA A 163 -10.54 7.44 5.07
C ALA A 163 -9.42 8.08 4.21
N VAL A 164 -8.28 8.42 4.83
CA VAL A 164 -7.11 8.94 4.09
C VAL A 164 -6.52 7.87 3.17
N THR A 165 -6.43 6.62 3.64
CA THR A 165 -5.93 5.50 2.84
C THR A 165 -6.82 5.26 1.61
N GLU A 166 -8.13 5.25 1.79
CA GLU A 166 -9.11 5.11 0.72
C GLU A 166 -8.98 6.25 -0.31
N GLU A 167 -8.84 7.50 0.13
CA GLU A 167 -8.64 8.65 -0.77
C GLU A 167 -7.38 8.49 -1.62
N VAL A 168 -6.25 8.09 -1.03
CA VAL A 168 -5.00 7.87 -1.78
C VAL A 168 -5.17 6.76 -2.80
N VAL A 169 -5.70 5.60 -2.39
CA VAL A 169 -5.91 4.45 -3.28
C VAL A 169 -6.81 4.80 -4.46
N LEU A 170 -7.91 5.52 -4.19
CA LEU A 170 -8.84 5.95 -5.24
C LEU A 170 -8.21 6.92 -6.23
N LYS A 171 -7.46 7.91 -5.74
CA LYS A 171 -6.78 8.89 -6.61
C LYS A 171 -5.72 8.23 -7.48
N LEU A 172 -4.88 7.36 -6.90
CA LEU A 172 -3.89 6.58 -7.64
C LEU A 172 -4.56 5.72 -8.73
N ALA A 173 -5.65 5.04 -8.39
CA ALA A 173 -6.39 4.22 -9.34
C ALA A 173 -6.98 5.03 -10.49
N LYS A 174 -7.59 6.20 -10.19
CA LYS A 174 -8.13 7.11 -11.22
C LYS A 174 -7.04 7.61 -12.16
N SER A 175 -5.94 8.09 -11.60
CA SER A 175 -4.81 8.58 -12.38
C SER A 175 -4.24 7.49 -13.30
N LEU A 176 -4.03 6.29 -12.77
CA LEU A 176 -3.55 5.16 -13.56
C LEU A 176 -4.52 4.75 -14.69
N ARG A 177 -5.81 4.79 -14.42
CA ARG A 177 -6.83 4.52 -15.44
C ARG A 177 -6.82 5.58 -16.56
N GLU A 178 -6.67 6.84 -16.20
CA GLU A 178 -6.60 7.97 -17.14
C GLU A 178 -5.30 7.94 -17.95
N GLU A 179 -4.17 7.69 -17.31
CA GLU A 179 -2.84 7.65 -17.92
C GLU A 179 -2.71 6.50 -18.92
N THR A 180 -3.18 5.31 -18.55
CA THR A 180 -2.91 4.08 -19.34
C THR A 180 -4.06 3.69 -20.27
N GLY A 181 -5.29 4.10 -19.98
CA GLY A 181 -6.49 3.61 -20.67
C GLY A 181 -6.82 2.14 -20.43
N VAL A 182 -5.98 1.39 -19.69
CA VAL A 182 -6.13 -0.04 -19.43
C VAL A 182 -7.33 -0.29 -18.51
N LYS A 183 -8.13 -1.31 -18.83
CA LYS A 183 -9.42 -1.58 -18.17
C LYS A 183 -9.35 -2.46 -16.94
N ASN A 184 -8.27 -3.20 -16.78
CA ASN A 184 -8.11 -4.18 -15.71
C ASN A 184 -7.03 -3.70 -14.73
N LEU A 185 -7.28 -3.90 -13.44
CA LEU A 185 -6.35 -3.56 -12.36
C LEU A 185 -5.95 -4.82 -11.59
N CYS A 186 -4.66 -4.98 -11.35
CA CYS A 186 -4.11 -5.92 -10.38
C CYS A 186 -3.58 -5.15 -9.16
N LEU A 187 -3.88 -5.63 -7.95
CA LEU A 187 -3.37 -5.07 -6.70
C LEU A 187 -2.39 -6.02 -6.02
N ALA A 188 -1.27 -5.49 -5.54
CA ALA A 188 -0.26 -6.20 -4.77
C ALA A 188 0.36 -5.29 -3.68
N GLY A 189 1.24 -5.87 -2.86
CA GLY A 189 1.81 -5.22 -1.68
C GLY A 189 0.90 -5.33 -0.45
N GLY A 190 1.44 -5.08 0.74
CA GLY A 190 0.73 -5.24 2.01
C GLY A 190 -0.54 -4.38 2.13
N VAL A 191 -0.58 -3.20 1.50
CA VAL A 191 -1.76 -2.32 1.52
C VAL A 191 -2.94 -2.94 0.74
N ALA A 192 -2.67 -3.80 -0.26
CA ALA A 192 -3.72 -4.51 -1.00
C ALA A 192 -4.51 -5.51 -0.14
N LEU A 193 -4.07 -5.80 1.09
CA LEU A 193 -4.84 -6.54 2.11
C LEU A 193 -5.94 -5.69 2.77
N ASN A 194 -5.98 -4.37 2.52
CA ASN A 194 -7.03 -3.50 3.03
C ASN A 194 -8.33 -3.70 2.25
N CYS A 195 -9.11 -4.69 2.66
CA CYS A 195 -10.35 -5.07 1.97
C CYS A 195 -11.40 -3.95 1.98
N VAL A 196 -11.35 -3.01 2.92
CA VAL A 196 -12.26 -1.86 2.97
C VAL A 196 -11.95 -0.89 1.84
N ALA A 197 -10.68 -0.51 1.66
CA ALA A 197 -10.23 0.33 0.54
C ALA A 197 -10.50 -0.37 -0.81
N ASN A 198 -10.24 -1.68 -0.90
CA ASN A 198 -10.54 -2.46 -2.10
C ASN A 198 -12.04 -2.46 -2.43
N GLY A 199 -12.90 -2.57 -1.42
CA GLY A 199 -14.35 -2.50 -1.58
C GLY A 199 -14.83 -1.13 -2.04
N VAL A 200 -14.21 -0.04 -1.57
CA VAL A 200 -14.49 1.32 -2.06
C VAL A 200 -14.07 1.44 -3.52
N LEU A 201 -12.86 1.02 -3.86
CA LEU A 201 -12.34 1.02 -5.23
C LEU A 201 -13.25 0.26 -6.21
N LEU A 202 -13.75 -0.90 -5.80
CA LEU A 202 -14.67 -1.70 -6.61
C LEU A 202 -15.99 -0.96 -6.87
N ARG A 203 -16.56 -0.30 -5.86
CA ARG A 203 -17.84 0.43 -5.98
C ARG A 203 -17.74 1.70 -6.85
N GLU A 204 -16.57 2.31 -6.92
CA GLU A 204 -16.31 3.49 -7.76
C GLU A 204 -16.24 3.17 -9.26
N ASN A 205 -16.18 1.88 -9.64
CA ASN A 205 -16.15 1.41 -11.03
C ASN A 205 -15.11 2.11 -11.92
N ILE A 206 -13.93 2.40 -11.37
CA ILE A 206 -12.81 3.03 -12.09
C ILE A 206 -12.23 2.09 -13.14
N PHE A 207 -12.14 0.82 -12.79
CA PHE A 207 -11.71 -0.27 -13.67
C PHE A 207 -12.85 -1.23 -13.93
N ASP A 208 -12.88 -1.80 -15.12
CA ASP A 208 -13.91 -2.79 -15.50
C ASP A 208 -13.76 -4.07 -14.67
N ASN A 209 -12.52 -4.45 -14.36
CA ASN A 209 -12.21 -5.63 -13.55
C ASN A 209 -11.05 -5.35 -12.59
N ILE A 210 -11.09 -5.95 -11.41
CA ILE A 210 -10.04 -5.87 -10.40
C ILE A 210 -9.65 -7.27 -9.95
N TRP A 211 -8.35 -7.54 -9.92
CA TRP A 211 -7.75 -8.75 -9.37
C TRP A 211 -6.86 -8.39 -8.18
N ILE A 212 -7.09 -9.03 -7.06
CA ILE A 212 -6.30 -8.85 -5.86
C ILE A 212 -5.58 -10.17 -5.55
N GLN A 213 -4.25 -10.13 -5.51
CA GLN A 213 -3.49 -11.30 -5.11
C GLN A 213 -3.83 -11.69 -3.66
N PRO A 214 -4.31 -12.91 -3.38
CA PRO A 214 -4.66 -13.32 -2.02
C PRO A 214 -3.47 -13.23 -1.05
N ALA A 215 -2.26 -13.57 -1.49
CA ALA A 215 -1.02 -13.38 -0.75
C ALA A 215 -0.30 -12.12 -1.23
N SER A 216 -0.96 -10.94 -1.13
CA SER A 216 -0.49 -9.70 -1.74
C SER A 216 0.74 -9.09 -1.08
N GLY A 217 1.05 -9.42 0.18
CA GLY A 217 2.26 -8.98 0.87
C GLY A 217 3.47 -9.88 0.56
N ASP A 218 4.55 -9.74 1.36
CA ASP A 218 5.85 -10.42 1.17
C ASP A 218 5.75 -11.94 1.02
N ALA A 219 4.75 -12.57 1.64
CA ALA A 219 4.52 -14.00 1.51
C ALA A 219 4.28 -14.45 0.05
N GLY A 220 3.74 -13.59 -0.81
CA GLY A 220 3.53 -13.85 -2.22
C GLY A 220 4.73 -13.53 -3.12
N SER A 221 5.75 -12.84 -2.62
CA SER A 221 6.91 -12.43 -3.42
C SER A 221 7.68 -13.63 -3.98
N SER A 222 7.75 -14.75 -3.25
CA SER A 222 8.37 -15.98 -3.73
C SER A 222 7.68 -16.55 -4.97
N LEU A 223 6.35 -16.50 -5.01
CA LEU A 223 5.56 -16.88 -6.19
C LEU A 223 5.88 -15.93 -7.36
N GLY A 224 5.92 -14.62 -7.10
CA GLY A 224 6.23 -13.62 -8.10
C GLY A 224 7.62 -13.83 -8.71
N GLY A 225 8.63 -14.06 -7.89
CA GLY A 225 10.00 -14.36 -8.34
C GLY A 225 10.06 -15.62 -9.21
N ALA A 226 9.36 -16.69 -8.84
CA ALA A 226 9.28 -17.90 -9.64
C ALA A 226 8.59 -17.66 -11.00
N LEU A 227 7.51 -16.87 -11.02
CA LEU A 227 6.79 -16.54 -12.24
C LEU A 227 7.57 -15.62 -13.17
N ILE A 228 8.37 -14.68 -12.66
CA ILE A 228 9.32 -13.90 -13.46
C ILE A 228 10.33 -14.83 -14.14
N GLY A 229 10.95 -15.73 -13.37
CA GLY A 229 11.87 -16.72 -13.90
C GLY A 229 11.24 -17.54 -15.02
N TRP A 230 10.01 -17.99 -14.84
CA TRP A 230 9.30 -18.79 -15.82
C TRP A 230 8.92 -18.02 -17.09
N HIS A 231 8.26 -16.88 -16.94
CA HIS A 231 7.70 -16.16 -18.09
C HIS A 231 8.70 -15.24 -18.77
N GLN A 232 9.52 -14.49 -18.01
CA GLN A 232 10.46 -13.53 -18.61
C GLN A 232 11.83 -14.13 -18.88
N TYR A 233 12.43 -14.87 -17.93
CA TYR A 233 13.76 -15.43 -18.14
C TYR A 233 13.72 -16.66 -19.08
N HIS A 234 12.84 -17.62 -18.81
CA HIS A 234 12.68 -18.81 -19.65
C HIS A 234 11.75 -18.62 -20.85
N GLN A 235 11.23 -17.40 -21.06
CA GLN A 235 10.39 -17.02 -22.20
C GLN A 235 9.17 -17.92 -22.40
N LYS A 236 8.61 -18.49 -21.33
CA LYS A 236 7.42 -19.35 -21.41
C LYS A 236 6.16 -18.52 -21.58
N GLU A 237 5.32 -18.96 -22.50
CA GLU A 237 4.04 -18.29 -22.75
C GLU A 237 3.13 -18.35 -21.51
N ARG A 238 2.31 -17.34 -21.35
CA ARG A 238 1.29 -17.27 -20.32
C ARG A 238 -0.07 -17.61 -20.94
N THR A 239 -0.79 -18.50 -20.30
CA THR A 239 -2.18 -18.78 -20.63
C THR A 239 -3.03 -18.24 -19.47
N PRO A 240 -3.74 -17.11 -19.62
CA PRO A 240 -4.67 -16.61 -18.63
C PRO A 240 -5.78 -17.63 -18.37
N ASN A 241 -6.15 -17.85 -17.12
CA ASN A 241 -7.19 -18.82 -16.73
C ASN A 241 -8.59 -18.21 -16.84
#